data_ba2d2b4fa6a04198cb348bd477c11b87
#
_entry.id   ba2d2b4fa6a04198cb348bd477c11b87
#
_cell.length_a   1.000
_cell.length_b   1.000
_cell.length_c   1.000
_cell.angle_alpha   90.00
_cell.angle_beta   90.00
_cell.angle_gamma   90.00
#
_symmetry.space_group_name_H-M   'P 1'
#
loop_
_entity.id
_entity.type
_entity.pdbx_description
1 polymer ?
#
loop_
_entity_poly.entity_id
_entity_poly.type
_entity_poly.pdbx_seq_one_letter_code
_entity_poly.pdbx_strand_id
1 'polypeptide(L)'
;MGFVLKSEENNLSIWGTREAGTQLLILEETRKAEDFHNEEKQMAYFSIKVPTEKEFLQIAQRVLEQDYPIDESFQIGTRQSMFITDLEGNQFEIFHDEATANSTSEKQPIVLKDLISEDLEPHQGLAAGSYLAHVQLKTNNQKEIKAYYEEVLGLKHNEKDQFVLEDGKATIGFQKPETSEVDQLPDPHLGLDFFTIKLSDQDHILAMEQQLTAKNQEFFIDQKKAIVTVFDPIGLEWWFVLK
;
A
#
# COMPACT_ATOMS: atom_id res chain seq x y z
N MET A 1 0.00 -13.89 5.54
CA MET A 1 1.03 -12.84 5.51
C MET A 1 1.67 -12.57 6.88
N GLY A 2 0.95 -12.75 7.97
CA GLY A 2 1.53 -12.63 9.32
C GLY A 2 1.57 -11.20 9.87
N PHE A 3 0.69 -10.33 9.42
CA PHE A 3 0.48 -9.07 10.10
C PHE A 3 0.10 -9.27 11.56
N VAL A 4 0.58 -8.40 12.43
CA VAL A 4 0.32 -8.43 13.87
C VAL A 4 -0.68 -7.34 14.21
N LEU A 5 -1.80 -7.71 14.85
CA LEU A 5 -2.80 -6.76 15.35
C LEU A 5 -2.14 -5.87 16.41
N LYS A 6 -2.26 -4.55 16.25
CA LYS A 6 -1.69 -3.53 17.14
C LYS A 6 -2.74 -2.94 18.07
N SER A 7 -3.88 -2.60 17.52
CA SER A 7 -5.04 -2.12 18.25
C SER A 7 -6.31 -2.36 17.46
N GLU A 8 -7.40 -2.37 18.18
CA GLU A 8 -8.75 -2.46 17.62
C GLU A 8 -9.63 -1.48 18.39
N GLU A 9 -10.34 -0.64 17.68
CA GLU A 9 -11.25 0.33 18.27
C GLU A 9 -12.44 0.56 17.34
N ASN A 10 -13.65 0.33 17.86
CA ASN A 10 -14.89 0.39 17.10
C ASN A 10 -14.88 -0.58 15.90
N ASN A 11 -14.90 -0.04 14.67
CA ASN A 11 -14.84 -0.76 13.42
C ASN A 11 -13.44 -0.74 12.76
N LEU A 12 -12.45 -0.14 13.42
CA LEU A 12 -11.09 -0.02 12.91
C LEU A 12 -10.15 -1.03 13.59
N SER A 13 -9.35 -1.71 12.80
CA SER A 13 -8.24 -2.54 13.29
C SER A 13 -6.92 -2.11 12.63
N ILE A 14 -5.88 -1.94 13.45
CA ILE A 14 -4.55 -1.49 13.02
C ILE A 14 -3.59 -2.68 13.05
N TRP A 15 -2.93 -2.91 11.94
CA TRP A 15 -2.03 -4.04 11.72
C TRP A 15 -0.63 -3.56 11.33
N GLY A 16 0.38 -4.29 11.79
CA GLY A 16 1.77 -3.95 11.51
C GLY A 16 2.71 -5.15 11.57
N THR A 17 4.00 -4.87 11.77
CA THR A 17 5.04 -5.89 11.93
C THR A 17 5.10 -6.41 13.36
N ARG A 18 6.03 -7.35 13.66
CA ARG A 18 6.32 -7.80 15.04
C ARG A 18 6.80 -6.66 15.95
N GLU A 19 7.42 -5.62 15.38
CA GLU A 19 7.93 -4.49 16.12
C GLU A 19 6.79 -3.65 16.73
N ALA A 20 6.94 -3.24 17.99
CA ALA A 20 5.99 -2.37 18.64
C ALA A 20 5.94 -1.01 17.94
N GLY A 21 4.74 -0.47 17.75
CA GLY A 21 4.55 0.87 17.17
C GLY A 21 4.52 0.92 15.63
N THR A 22 4.84 -0.17 14.92
CA THR A 22 4.66 -0.19 13.46
C THR A 22 3.19 -0.35 13.10
N GLN A 23 2.74 0.46 12.13
CA GLN A 23 1.40 0.43 11.57
C GLN A 23 1.56 0.42 10.05
N LEU A 24 1.04 -0.59 9.37
CA LEU A 24 1.14 -0.76 7.93
C LEU A 24 -0.21 -0.75 7.24
N LEU A 25 -1.22 -1.33 7.90
CA LEU A 25 -2.58 -1.40 7.39
C LEU A 25 -3.55 -0.96 8.49
N ILE A 26 -4.57 -0.23 8.09
CA ILE A 26 -5.77 0.05 8.87
C ILE A 26 -6.92 -0.58 8.09
N LEU A 27 -7.64 -1.49 8.73
CA LEU A 27 -8.80 -2.12 8.14
C LEU A 27 -10.05 -1.59 8.85
N GLU A 28 -11.01 -1.14 8.06
CA GLU A 28 -12.31 -0.71 8.53
C GLU A 28 -13.37 -1.76 8.18
N GLU A 29 -14.12 -2.23 9.19
CA GLU A 29 -15.26 -3.10 8.98
C GLU A 29 -16.48 -2.26 8.59
N THR A 30 -16.93 -2.39 7.34
CA THR A 30 -18.13 -1.73 6.85
C THR A 30 -19.32 -2.67 6.94
N ARG A 31 -20.29 -2.39 7.83
CA ARG A 31 -21.52 -3.21 8.02
C ARG A 31 -22.58 -2.98 6.94
N LYS A 32 -22.49 -1.87 6.23
CA LYS A 32 -23.32 -1.51 5.07
C LYS A 32 -22.45 -0.68 4.14
N ALA A 33 -22.38 -1.11 2.92
CA ALA A 33 -21.92 -0.29 1.82
C ALA A 33 -22.93 0.85 1.61
N GLU A 34 -22.84 1.94 2.37
CA GLU A 34 -23.61 3.15 2.13
C GLU A 34 -22.83 4.04 1.16
N ASP A 35 -23.32 4.08 -0.07
CA ASP A 35 -23.25 5.20 -1.04
C ASP A 35 -21.92 5.98 -1.20
N PHE A 36 -20.78 5.30 -1.26
CA PHE A 36 -19.60 5.93 -1.84
C PHE A 36 -19.61 5.70 -3.35
N HIS A 37 -20.28 6.57 -4.08
CA HIS A 37 -20.43 6.53 -5.54
C HIS A 37 -19.12 6.81 -6.31
N ASN A 38 -18.00 6.31 -5.86
CA ASN A 38 -16.77 6.55 -6.56
C ASN A 38 -16.19 5.24 -7.11
N GLU A 39 -16.70 4.82 -8.28
CA GLU A 39 -16.23 3.68 -9.07
C GLU A 39 -14.72 3.75 -9.42
N GLU A 40 -14.04 4.87 -9.08
CA GLU A 40 -12.65 5.13 -9.43
C GLU A 40 -11.64 4.75 -8.33
N LYS A 41 -12.09 4.44 -7.11
CA LYS A 41 -11.23 4.08 -5.96
C LYS A 41 -10.65 2.66 -6.04
N GLN A 42 -10.16 2.24 -7.18
CA GLN A 42 -9.68 0.88 -7.34
C GLN A 42 -8.17 0.78 -7.10
N MET A 43 -7.81 0.04 -6.06
CA MET A 43 -6.45 -0.43 -5.90
C MET A 43 -6.21 -1.62 -6.82
N ALA A 44 -5.14 -1.58 -7.63
CA ALA A 44 -4.70 -2.74 -8.40
C ALA A 44 -4.00 -3.74 -7.47
N TYR A 45 -3.01 -3.27 -6.74
CA TYR A 45 -2.30 -4.02 -5.72
C TYR A 45 -1.51 -3.09 -4.81
N PHE A 46 -1.05 -3.61 -3.68
CA PHE A 46 0.00 -2.99 -2.90
C PHE A 46 1.15 -3.97 -2.63
N SER A 47 2.35 -3.41 -2.41
CA SER A 47 3.56 -4.20 -2.23
C SER A 47 4.14 -3.99 -0.84
N ILE A 48 4.43 -5.09 -0.15
CA ILE A 48 5.17 -5.11 1.11
C ILE A 48 6.59 -5.61 0.84
N LYS A 49 7.58 -4.78 1.14
CA LYS A 49 8.97 -5.22 1.16
C LYS A 49 9.28 -5.86 2.51
N VAL A 50 9.85 -7.06 2.48
CA VAL A 50 10.42 -7.72 3.67
C VAL A 50 11.94 -7.59 3.67
N PRO A 51 12.59 -7.51 4.85
CA PRO A 51 14.00 -7.14 4.94
C PRO A 51 14.98 -8.21 4.43
N THR A 52 14.61 -9.49 4.48
CA THR A 52 15.51 -10.59 4.13
C THR A 52 14.84 -11.66 3.27
N GLU A 53 15.64 -12.38 2.46
CA GLU A 53 15.17 -13.55 1.72
C GLU A 53 14.59 -14.62 2.66
N LYS A 54 15.24 -14.86 3.81
CA LYS A 54 14.73 -15.81 4.81
C LYS A 54 13.27 -15.49 5.19
N GLU A 55 12.98 -14.25 5.46
CA GLU A 55 11.61 -13.82 5.85
C GLU A 55 10.62 -13.89 4.70
N PHE A 56 11.05 -13.60 3.48
CA PHE A 56 10.26 -13.83 2.28
C PHE A 56 9.88 -15.31 2.14
N LEU A 57 10.85 -16.21 2.25
CA LEU A 57 10.64 -17.64 2.16
C LEU A 57 9.79 -18.20 3.31
N GLN A 58 9.92 -17.67 4.53
CA GLN A 58 9.06 -18.01 5.65
C GLN A 58 7.58 -17.65 5.40
N ILE A 59 7.31 -16.50 4.77
CA ILE A 59 5.95 -16.13 4.39
C ILE A 59 5.45 -17.05 3.27
N ALA A 60 6.28 -17.30 2.26
CA ALA A 60 5.94 -18.20 1.16
C ALA A 60 5.62 -19.62 1.67
N GLN A 61 6.43 -20.16 2.58
CA GLN A 61 6.19 -21.44 3.23
C GLN A 61 4.82 -21.47 3.91
N ARG A 62 4.50 -20.45 4.72
CA ARG A 62 3.21 -20.36 5.40
C ARG A 62 2.03 -20.29 4.43
N VAL A 63 2.16 -19.55 3.33
CA VAL A 63 1.10 -19.46 2.30
C VAL A 63 0.85 -20.85 1.68
N LEU A 64 1.94 -21.58 1.36
CA LEU A 64 1.87 -22.91 0.79
C LEU A 64 1.32 -23.97 1.77
N GLU A 65 1.70 -23.91 3.06
CA GLU A 65 1.20 -24.81 4.11
C GLU A 65 -0.30 -24.64 4.39
N GLN A 66 -0.84 -23.47 4.10
CA GLN A 66 -2.27 -23.19 4.21
C GLN A 66 -3.04 -23.48 2.92
N ASP A 67 -2.38 -24.08 1.92
CA ASP A 67 -2.94 -24.29 0.57
C ASP A 67 -3.57 -23.01 -0.02
N TYR A 68 -3.05 -21.84 0.38
CA TYR A 68 -3.55 -20.58 -0.14
C TYR A 68 -3.00 -20.33 -1.56
N PRO A 69 -3.84 -19.93 -2.53
CA PRO A 69 -3.40 -19.76 -3.90
C PRO A 69 -2.39 -18.62 -4.04
N ILE A 70 -1.32 -18.87 -4.79
CA ILE A 70 -0.34 -17.89 -5.22
C ILE A 70 -0.62 -17.60 -6.68
N ASP A 71 -0.95 -16.35 -7.01
CA ASP A 71 -1.32 -15.94 -8.36
C ASP A 71 -0.10 -15.99 -9.29
N GLU A 72 1.03 -15.46 -8.79
CA GLU A 72 2.28 -15.41 -9.53
C GLU A 72 3.48 -15.38 -8.57
N SER A 73 4.59 -15.99 -8.97
CA SER A 73 5.88 -15.83 -8.31
C SER A 73 7.01 -15.71 -9.33
N PHE A 74 7.90 -14.74 -9.14
CA PHE A 74 8.96 -14.44 -10.09
C PHE A 74 10.18 -13.79 -9.44
N GLN A 75 11.27 -13.76 -10.20
CA GLN A 75 12.49 -13.04 -9.87
C GLN A 75 12.85 -12.05 -10.98
N ILE A 76 13.32 -10.85 -10.57
CA ILE A 76 13.93 -9.85 -11.46
C ILE A 76 15.23 -9.40 -10.81
N GLY A 77 16.36 -9.85 -11.36
CA GLY A 77 17.67 -9.62 -10.71
C GLY A 77 17.72 -10.27 -9.34
N THR A 78 17.92 -9.47 -8.29
CA THR A 78 17.91 -9.92 -6.89
C THR A 78 16.53 -9.87 -6.23
N ARG A 79 15.55 -9.22 -6.88
CA ARG A 79 14.19 -9.12 -6.35
C ARG A 79 13.43 -10.42 -6.59
N GLN A 80 12.96 -11.02 -5.52
CA GLN A 80 12.03 -12.15 -5.51
C GLN A 80 10.67 -11.64 -5.06
N SER A 81 9.61 -11.98 -5.79
CA SER A 81 8.24 -11.51 -5.55
C SER A 81 7.25 -12.65 -5.63
N MET A 82 6.19 -12.58 -4.83
CA MET A 82 4.97 -13.37 -4.99
C MET A 82 3.75 -12.48 -4.87
N PHE A 83 2.73 -12.77 -5.70
CA PHE A 83 1.42 -12.13 -5.66
C PHE A 83 0.39 -13.10 -5.10
N ILE A 84 -0.45 -12.59 -4.24
CA ILE A 84 -1.60 -13.30 -3.67
C ILE A 84 -2.81 -12.37 -3.67
N THR A 85 -3.99 -12.94 -3.85
CA THR A 85 -5.26 -12.20 -3.81
C THR A 85 -6.07 -12.67 -2.62
N ASP A 86 -6.62 -11.76 -1.80
CA ASP A 86 -7.48 -12.11 -0.69
C ASP A 86 -8.91 -12.47 -1.14
N LEU A 87 -9.77 -12.82 -0.17
CA LEU A 87 -11.15 -13.24 -0.45
C LEU A 87 -12.04 -12.10 -0.97
N GLU A 88 -11.61 -10.85 -0.79
CA GLU A 88 -12.31 -9.65 -1.25
C GLU A 88 -11.75 -9.12 -2.59
N GLY A 89 -10.77 -9.84 -3.17
CA GLY A 89 -10.17 -9.49 -4.46
C GLY A 89 -9.02 -8.49 -4.36
N ASN A 90 -8.56 -8.12 -3.17
CA ASN A 90 -7.39 -7.26 -3.02
C ASN A 90 -6.12 -8.03 -3.32
N GLN A 91 -5.30 -7.52 -4.22
CA GLN A 91 -4.03 -8.15 -4.59
C GLN A 91 -2.86 -7.56 -3.80
N PHE A 92 -1.98 -8.44 -3.33
CA PHE A 92 -0.81 -8.11 -2.55
C PHE A 92 0.45 -8.66 -3.21
N GLU A 93 1.48 -7.83 -3.32
CA GLU A 93 2.82 -8.29 -3.60
C GLU A 93 3.62 -8.36 -2.30
N ILE A 94 4.22 -9.51 -2.03
CA ILE A 94 5.27 -9.63 -1.02
C ILE A 94 6.58 -9.82 -1.76
N PHE A 95 7.58 -9.02 -1.43
CA PHE A 95 8.87 -9.15 -2.08
C PHE A 95 10.04 -8.89 -1.14
N HIS A 96 11.18 -9.48 -1.52
CA HIS A 96 12.50 -9.18 -1.00
C HIS A 96 13.40 -8.71 -2.14
N ASP A 97 14.29 -7.77 -1.85
CA ASP A 97 15.29 -7.28 -2.80
C ASP A 97 16.54 -6.83 -2.05
N GLU A 98 17.69 -7.44 -2.36
CA GLU A 98 18.98 -7.08 -1.75
C GLU A 98 19.62 -5.86 -2.41
N ALA A 99 19.29 -5.60 -3.68
CA ALA A 99 19.91 -4.52 -4.43
C ALA A 99 19.14 -3.22 -4.32
N THR A 100 19.90 -2.14 -4.21
CA THR A 100 19.41 -0.76 -4.39
C THR A 100 19.53 -0.29 -5.85
N ALA A 101 20.04 -1.14 -6.75
CA ALA A 101 20.35 -0.77 -8.12
C ALA A 101 19.31 -1.28 -9.12
N ASN A 102 19.03 -0.46 -10.14
CA ASN A 102 18.19 -0.79 -11.28
C ASN A 102 18.71 -2.05 -11.99
N SER A 103 18.06 -3.17 -11.74
CA SER A 103 18.34 -4.39 -12.48
C SER A 103 17.63 -4.32 -13.83
N THR A 104 18.36 -4.41 -14.91
CA THR A 104 17.83 -4.58 -16.28
C THR A 104 17.48 -6.03 -16.59
N SER A 105 17.46 -6.89 -15.57
CA SER A 105 17.18 -8.32 -15.72
C SER A 105 15.74 -8.57 -16.13
N GLU A 106 15.55 -9.59 -16.95
CA GLU A 106 14.21 -10.03 -17.34
C GLU A 106 13.48 -10.70 -16.18
N LYS A 107 12.16 -10.60 -16.18
CA LYS A 107 11.28 -11.29 -15.25
C LYS A 107 11.33 -12.80 -15.55
N GLN A 108 11.66 -13.60 -14.55
CA GLN A 108 11.70 -15.06 -14.65
C GLN A 108 10.78 -15.69 -13.60
N PRO A 109 9.93 -16.66 -13.96
CA PRO A 109 9.12 -17.37 -12.99
C PRO A 109 10.01 -18.18 -12.04
N ILE A 110 9.60 -18.25 -10.77
CA ILE A 110 10.26 -19.07 -9.76
C ILE A 110 9.26 -20.04 -9.13
N VAL A 111 9.75 -21.22 -8.73
CA VAL A 111 8.98 -22.21 -7.98
C VAL A 111 9.36 -22.07 -6.51
N LEU A 112 8.51 -21.44 -5.71
CA LEU A 112 8.78 -21.12 -4.32
C LEU A 112 9.13 -22.36 -3.48
N LYS A 113 8.48 -23.51 -3.75
CA LYS A 113 8.78 -24.78 -3.05
C LYS A 113 10.25 -25.22 -3.19
N ASP A 114 10.87 -24.91 -4.32
CA ASP A 114 12.25 -25.30 -4.58
C ASP A 114 13.27 -24.42 -3.84
N LEU A 115 12.84 -23.25 -3.36
CA LEU A 115 13.66 -22.31 -2.61
C LEU A 115 13.56 -22.50 -1.10
N ILE A 116 12.51 -23.18 -0.62
CA ILE A 116 12.25 -23.40 0.81
C ILE A 116 13.05 -24.62 1.26
N SER A 117 14.00 -24.42 2.20
CA SER A 117 14.74 -25.51 2.81
C SER A 117 13.95 -26.18 3.94
N GLU A 118 14.21 -27.48 4.18
CA GLU A 118 13.58 -28.24 5.26
C GLU A 118 13.91 -27.68 6.66
N ASP A 119 15.03 -26.98 6.80
CA ASP A 119 15.49 -26.36 8.05
C ASP A 119 14.97 -24.94 8.25
N LEU A 120 14.07 -24.45 7.37
CA LEU A 120 13.53 -23.10 7.48
C LEU A 120 12.63 -23.02 8.72
N GLU A 121 13.00 -22.13 9.65
CA GLU A 121 12.20 -21.90 10.87
C GLU A 121 10.81 -21.37 10.53
N PRO A 122 9.76 -21.77 11.30
CA PRO A 122 8.40 -21.31 11.05
C PRO A 122 8.28 -19.78 11.08
N HIS A 123 7.39 -19.26 10.28
CA HIS A 123 7.03 -17.86 10.26
C HIS A 123 6.42 -17.37 11.59
N GLN A 124 6.99 -16.31 12.16
CA GLN A 124 6.60 -15.80 13.49
C GLN A 124 5.83 -14.45 13.43
N GLY A 125 5.25 -14.11 12.31
CA GLY A 125 4.65 -12.81 12.04
C GLY A 125 5.54 -11.94 11.14
N LEU A 126 4.95 -10.90 10.58
CA LEU A 126 5.65 -10.01 9.64
C LEU A 126 6.86 -9.37 10.33
N ALA A 127 8.02 -9.48 9.69
CA ALA A 127 9.30 -9.09 10.24
C ALA A 127 9.38 -7.59 10.58
N ALA A 128 10.11 -7.27 11.63
CA ALA A 128 10.56 -5.91 11.89
C ALA A 128 11.34 -5.38 10.69
N GLY A 129 11.12 -4.12 10.32
CA GLY A 129 11.72 -3.52 9.13
C GLY A 129 10.98 -3.80 7.81
N SER A 130 9.90 -4.61 7.82
CA SER A 130 8.99 -4.67 6.67
C SER A 130 8.19 -3.37 6.56
N TYR A 131 7.92 -2.94 5.33
CA TYR A 131 7.19 -1.69 5.08
C TYR A 131 6.38 -1.74 3.79
N LEU A 132 5.38 -0.86 3.69
CA LEU A 132 4.62 -0.63 2.48
C LEU A 132 5.52 0.08 1.45
N ALA A 133 5.87 -0.62 0.38
CA ALA A 133 6.81 -0.11 -0.61
C ALA A 133 6.15 0.50 -1.84
N HIS A 134 4.95 0.04 -2.20
CA HIS A 134 4.25 0.51 -3.37
C HIS A 134 2.73 0.34 -3.23
N VAL A 135 1.98 1.27 -3.81
CA VAL A 135 0.55 1.12 -4.08
C VAL A 135 0.30 1.45 -5.53
N GLN A 136 -0.33 0.53 -6.26
CA GLN A 136 -0.75 0.73 -7.64
C GLN A 136 -2.25 0.99 -7.68
N LEU A 137 -2.63 2.16 -8.17
CA LEU A 137 -4.03 2.57 -8.29
C LEU A 137 -4.51 2.44 -9.75
N LYS A 138 -5.78 2.07 -9.92
CA LYS A 138 -6.48 2.03 -11.20
C LYS A 138 -7.33 3.29 -11.33
N THR A 139 -7.14 4.06 -12.39
CA THR A 139 -7.98 5.22 -12.69
C THR A 139 -7.97 5.55 -14.17
N ASN A 140 -9.12 6.00 -14.69
CA ASN A 140 -9.23 6.57 -16.03
C ASN A 140 -8.72 8.02 -16.08
N ASN A 141 -8.66 8.70 -14.93
CA ASN A 141 -8.34 10.12 -14.81
C ASN A 141 -6.88 10.40 -14.39
N GLN A 142 -5.93 9.63 -14.95
CA GLN A 142 -4.51 9.72 -14.55
C GLN A 142 -3.91 11.12 -14.66
N LYS A 143 -4.34 11.92 -15.67
CA LYS A 143 -3.78 13.25 -15.87
C LYS A 143 -4.16 14.20 -14.73
N GLU A 144 -5.39 14.20 -14.30
CA GLU A 144 -5.90 15.08 -13.26
C GLU A 144 -5.33 14.68 -11.89
N ILE A 145 -5.34 13.40 -11.58
CA ILE A 145 -4.80 12.91 -10.31
C ILE A 145 -3.29 13.18 -10.17
N LYS A 146 -2.51 13.02 -11.25
CA LYS A 146 -1.10 13.33 -11.24
C LYS A 146 -0.85 14.83 -11.02
N ALA A 147 -1.59 15.69 -11.73
CA ALA A 147 -1.50 17.14 -11.52
C ALA A 147 -1.86 17.51 -10.07
N TYR A 148 -2.88 16.89 -9.48
CA TYR A 148 -3.25 17.11 -8.09
C TYR A 148 -2.14 16.69 -7.12
N TYR A 149 -1.53 15.53 -7.31
CA TYR A 149 -0.45 15.04 -6.44
C TYR A 149 0.81 15.93 -6.51
N GLU A 150 1.13 16.44 -7.71
CA GLU A 150 2.25 17.37 -7.88
C GLU A 150 1.95 18.76 -7.33
N GLU A 151 0.81 19.34 -7.73
CA GLU A 151 0.53 20.76 -7.50
C GLU A 151 -0.13 21.04 -6.16
N VAL A 152 -0.98 20.11 -5.68
CA VAL A 152 -1.74 20.27 -4.43
C VAL A 152 -1.04 19.58 -3.28
N LEU A 153 -0.67 18.31 -3.43
CA LEU A 153 0.03 17.58 -2.37
C LEU A 153 1.55 17.83 -2.35
N GLY A 154 2.12 18.39 -3.42
CA GLY A 154 3.55 18.69 -3.50
C GLY A 154 4.44 17.46 -3.63
N LEU A 155 3.88 16.32 -4.05
CA LEU A 155 4.63 15.09 -4.22
C LEU A 155 5.50 15.13 -5.48
N LYS A 156 6.66 14.48 -5.41
CA LYS A 156 7.57 14.34 -6.55
C LYS A 156 7.42 12.96 -7.16
N HIS A 157 7.65 12.83 -8.46
CA HIS A 157 7.71 11.53 -9.12
C HIS A 157 9.16 11.11 -9.44
N ASN A 158 9.38 9.81 -9.55
CA ASN A 158 10.64 9.21 -9.96
C ASN A 158 10.70 9.02 -11.50
N GLU A 159 11.81 8.46 -11.98
CA GLU A 159 12.01 8.17 -13.42
C GLU A 159 11.00 7.14 -13.99
N LYS A 160 10.32 6.38 -13.13
CA LYS A 160 9.28 5.42 -13.51
C LYS A 160 7.86 6.01 -13.48
N ASP A 161 7.75 7.34 -13.37
CA ASP A 161 6.46 8.06 -13.31
C ASP A 161 5.59 7.63 -12.11
N GLN A 162 6.24 7.28 -10.97
CA GLN A 162 5.61 6.95 -9.71
C GLN A 162 5.84 8.07 -8.70
N PHE A 163 4.83 8.46 -7.95
CA PHE A 163 4.97 9.42 -6.87
C PHE A 163 5.73 8.82 -5.69
N VAL A 164 6.62 9.61 -5.13
CA VAL A 164 7.57 9.19 -4.11
C VAL A 164 7.14 9.69 -2.75
N LEU A 165 7.10 8.80 -1.78
CA LEU A 165 6.82 9.07 -0.37
C LEU A 165 8.00 8.60 0.49
N GLU A 166 8.11 9.13 1.71
CA GLU A 166 9.10 8.70 2.71
C GLU A 166 10.54 8.62 2.16
N ASP A 167 11.00 9.68 1.51
CA ASP A 167 12.36 9.76 0.93
C ASP A 167 12.70 8.60 -0.03
N GLY A 168 11.70 8.10 -0.74
CA GLY A 168 11.85 7.05 -1.73
C GLY A 168 11.59 5.64 -1.26
N LYS A 169 11.18 5.43 -0.01
CA LYS A 169 10.84 4.10 0.50
C LYS A 169 9.52 3.59 -0.06
N ALA A 170 8.53 4.47 -0.17
CA ALA A 170 7.23 4.13 -0.70
C ALA A 170 6.92 4.88 -2.00
N THR A 171 6.13 4.27 -2.87
CA THR A 171 5.72 4.88 -4.12
C THR A 171 4.24 4.63 -4.42
N ILE A 172 3.62 5.54 -5.18
CA ILE A 172 2.28 5.38 -5.72
C ILE A 172 2.36 5.45 -7.23
N GLY A 173 1.81 4.44 -7.90
CA GLY A 173 1.69 4.36 -9.34
C GLY A 173 0.24 4.40 -9.80
N PHE A 174 0.03 4.68 -11.09
CA PHE A 174 -1.28 4.69 -11.71
C PHE A 174 -1.31 3.83 -12.96
N GLN A 175 -2.39 3.08 -13.14
CA GLN A 175 -2.68 2.36 -14.37
C GLN A 175 -4.14 2.56 -14.77
N LYS A 176 -4.45 2.29 -16.05
CA LYS A 176 -5.84 2.25 -16.49
C LYS A 176 -6.49 0.95 -16.02
N PRO A 177 -7.77 0.99 -15.60
CA PRO A 177 -8.51 -0.25 -15.37
C PRO A 177 -8.64 -1.05 -16.67
N GLU A 178 -8.61 -2.36 -16.58
CA GLU A 178 -8.92 -3.23 -17.71
C GLU A 178 -10.44 -3.21 -17.93
N THR A 179 -10.87 -3.08 -19.19
CA THR A 179 -12.29 -2.95 -19.56
C THR A 179 -13.16 -4.15 -19.16
N SER A 180 -12.55 -5.30 -18.87
CA SER A 180 -13.22 -6.51 -18.40
C SER A 180 -13.44 -6.55 -16.88
N GLU A 181 -12.78 -5.70 -16.11
CA GLU A 181 -12.83 -5.72 -14.65
C GLU A 181 -14.02 -4.95 -14.08
N VAL A 182 -14.55 -3.97 -14.84
CA VAL A 182 -15.67 -3.12 -14.38
C VAL A 182 -16.96 -3.92 -14.11
N ASP A 183 -17.14 -5.06 -14.79
CA ASP A 183 -18.34 -5.91 -14.65
C ASP A 183 -18.21 -7.04 -13.61
N GLN A 184 -17.06 -7.20 -12.97
CA GLN A 184 -16.78 -8.35 -12.09
C GLN A 184 -16.38 -7.98 -10.65
N LEU A 185 -16.46 -6.72 -10.26
CA LEU A 185 -16.06 -6.33 -8.92
C LEU A 185 -17.04 -6.84 -7.87
N PRO A 186 -16.56 -7.59 -6.86
CA PRO A 186 -17.31 -7.75 -5.63
C PRO A 186 -17.47 -6.35 -5.05
N ASP A 187 -18.57 -6.02 -4.53
CA ASP A 187 -18.97 -4.77 -3.89
C ASP A 187 -18.08 -3.54 -4.21
N PRO A 188 -18.57 -2.56 -5.02
CA PRO A 188 -17.80 -1.37 -5.42
C PRO A 188 -17.38 -0.47 -4.22
N HIS A 189 -17.80 -0.83 -3.02
CA HIS A 189 -17.51 -0.10 -1.78
C HIS A 189 -16.33 -0.66 -0.99
N LEU A 190 -15.79 -1.82 -1.39
CA LEU A 190 -14.62 -2.41 -0.78
C LEU A 190 -13.34 -1.96 -1.51
N GLY A 191 -12.27 -1.71 -0.76
CA GLY A 191 -10.97 -1.36 -1.32
C GLY A 191 -10.24 -0.31 -0.51
N LEU A 192 -9.35 0.43 -1.17
CA LEU A 192 -8.56 1.48 -0.54
C LEU A 192 -9.43 2.72 -0.29
N ASP A 193 -9.55 3.11 0.97
CA ASP A 193 -10.33 4.27 1.41
C ASP A 193 -9.44 5.49 1.68
N PHE A 194 -8.33 5.31 2.40
CA PHE A 194 -7.46 6.42 2.75
C PHE A 194 -5.98 6.04 2.86
N PHE A 195 -5.12 7.06 2.75
CA PHE A 195 -3.72 7.01 3.14
C PHE A 195 -3.47 7.78 4.43
N THR A 196 -2.64 7.23 5.32
CA THR A 196 -2.17 7.96 6.50
C THR A 196 -0.68 8.27 6.36
N ILE A 197 -0.34 9.56 6.34
CA ILE A 197 1.02 10.07 6.29
C ILE A 197 1.36 10.65 7.67
N LYS A 198 2.35 10.07 8.33
CA LYS A 198 2.82 10.55 9.64
C LYS A 198 3.87 11.63 9.47
N LEU A 199 3.55 12.85 9.90
CA LEU A 199 4.45 14.00 9.87
C LEU A 199 5.25 14.08 11.16
N SER A 200 6.51 14.54 11.06
CA SER A 200 7.46 14.54 12.18
C SER A 200 7.19 15.63 13.21
N ASP A 201 6.61 16.73 12.79
CA ASP A 201 6.39 17.92 13.62
C ASP A 201 5.22 18.76 13.13
N GLN A 202 4.82 19.70 13.99
CA GLN A 202 3.66 20.56 13.72
C GLN A 202 3.89 21.57 12.58
N ASP A 203 5.13 21.93 12.29
CA ASP A 203 5.44 22.88 11.20
C ASP A 203 5.05 22.26 9.85
N HIS A 204 5.17 20.95 9.68
CA HIS A 204 4.71 20.25 8.49
C HIS A 204 3.18 20.25 8.36
N ILE A 205 2.44 20.12 9.47
CA ILE A 205 0.96 20.25 9.47
C ILE A 205 0.57 21.67 9.03
N LEU A 206 1.23 22.70 9.58
CA LEU A 206 0.96 24.10 9.23
C LEU A 206 1.34 24.41 7.78
N ALA A 207 2.42 23.84 7.28
CA ALA A 207 2.82 23.99 5.88
C ALA A 207 1.78 23.35 4.94
N MET A 208 1.23 22.19 5.29
CA MET A 208 0.16 21.54 4.52
C MET A 208 -1.13 22.38 4.55
N GLU A 209 -1.55 22.90 5.72
CA GLU A 209 -2.68 23.82 5.84
C GLU A 209 -2.54 25.03 4.92
N GLN A 210 -1.35 25.67 4.92
CA GLN A 210 -1.07 26.84 4.07
C GLN A 210 -1.11 26.49 2.58
N GLN A 211 -0.55 25.35 2.18
CA GLN A 211 -0.52 24.89 0.80
C GLN A 211 -1.92 24.60 0.28
N LEU A 212 -2.74 23.85 1.04
CA LEU A 212 -4.12 23.54 0.68
C LEU A 212 -4.97 24.81 0.58
N THR A 213 -4.80 25.74 1.52
CA THR A 213 -5.48 27.06 1.49
C THR A 213 -5.08 27.86 0.25
N ALA A 214 -3.79 27.93 -0.07
CA ALA A 214 -3.27 28.68 -1.24
C ALA A 214 -3.78 28.10 -2.58
N LYS A 215 -4.08 26.81 -2.61
CA LYS A 215 -4.64 26.11 -3.77
C LYS A 215 -6.18 26.10 -3.81
N ASN A 216 -6.85 26.77 -2.86
CA ASN A 216 -8.32 26.73 -2.67
C ASN A 216 -8.87 25.30 -2.59
N GLN A 217 -8.09 24.38 -2.02
CA GLN A 217 -8.52 23.01 -1.80
C GLN A 217 -9.40 22.95 -0.54
N GLU A 218 -10.53 22.26 -0.63
CA GLU A 218 -11.33 21.94 0.55
C GLU A 218 -10.61 20.88 1.39
N PHE A 219 -10.47 21.11 2.69
CA PHE A 219 -9.81 20.20 3.62
C PHE A 219 -10.38 20.35 5.04
N PHE A 220 -10.16 19.37 5.88
CA PHE A 220 -10.43 19.44 7.31
C PHE A 220 -9.12 19.58 8.09
N ILE A 221 -9.14 20.33 9.18
CA ILE A 221 -8.07 20.37 10.17
C ILE A 221 -8.68 20.35 11.57
N ASP A 222 -8.13 19.51 12.45
CA ASP A 222 -8.59 19.43 13.83
C ASP A 222 -8.17 20.65 14.68
N GLN A 223 -8.85 20.88 15.81
CA GLN A 223 -8.59 22.05 16.68
C GLN A 223 -7.17 22.09 17.25
N LYS A 224 -6.54 20.92 17.42
CA LYS A 224 -5.16 20.81 17.95
C LYS A 224 -4.11 20.97 16.85
N LYS A 225 -4.54 21.09 15.59
CA LYS A 225 -3.68 21.08 14.41
C LYS A 225 -2.73 19.89 14.39
N ALA A 226 -3.25 18.72 14.71
CA ALA A 226 -2.54 17.45 14.71
C ALA A 226 -2.92 16.54 13.53
N ILE A 227 -4.06 16.83 12.89
CA ILE A 227 -4.60 16.06 11.77
C ILE A 227 -5.11 17.03 10.71
N VAL A 228 -4.68 16.81 9.47
CA VAL A 228 -5.25 17.43 8.26
C VAL A 228 -5.75 16.32 7.36
N THR A 229 -6.98 16.42 6.86
CA THR A 229 -7.49 15.49 5.85
C THR A 229 -7.97 16.21 4.60
N VAL A 230 -7.77 15.60 3.45
CA VAL A 230 -8.14 16.13 2.14
C VAL A 230 -8.49 14.99 1.20
N PHE A 231 -9.53 15.18 0.38
CA PHE A 231 -9.88 14.24 -0.68
C PHE A 231 -9.18 14.61 -1.99
N ASP A 232 -8.66 13.61 -2.66
CA ASP A 232 -8.13 13.77 -4.00
C ASP A 232 -9.24 13.68 -5.07
N PRO A 233 -8.94 13.95 -6.37
CA PRO A 233 -9.96 13.94 -7.44
C PRO A 233 -10.63 12.60 -7.69
N ILE A 234 -10.05 11.49 -7.25
CA ILE A 234 -10.68 10.16 -7.31
C ILE A 234 -11.38 9.78 -6.01
N GLY A 235 -11.46 10.72 -5.05
CA GLY A 235 -12.16 10.56 -3.78
C GLY A 235 -11.40 9.74 -2.75
N LEU A 236 -10.11 9.49 -2.93
CA LEU A 236 -9.24 8.88 -1.92
C LEU A 236 -8.91 9.93 -0.86
N GLU A 237 -9.08 9.59 0.41
CA GLU A 237 -8.79 10.50 1.50
C GLU A 237 -7.32 10.42 1.92
N TRP A 238 -6.69 11.56 2.15
CA TRP A 238 -5.32 11.70 2.63
C TRP A 238 -5.34 12.25 4.05
N TRP A 239 -4.80 11.49 4.98
CA TRP A 239 -4.67 11.86 6.39
C TRP A 239 -3.22 12.20 6.70
N PHE A 240 -2.94 13.47 6.96
CA PHE A 240 -1.66 13.93 7.44
C PHE A 240 -1.74 14.06 8.96
N VAL A 241 -1.01 13.22 9.69
CA VAL A 241 -1.14 13.06 11.14
C VAL A 241 0.20 13.32 11.82
N LEU A 242 0.19 14.13 12.86
CA LEU A 242 1.37 14.34 13.69
C LEU A 242 1.75 13.05 14.43
N LYS A 243 3.06 12.72 14.46
CA LYS A 243 3.59 11.55 15.19
C LYS A 243 3.41 11.70 16.68
#